data_ca4614e7fba556a2f36f945eca064a10
#
_entry.id   ca4614e7fba556a2f36f945eca064a10
#
_cell.length_a   1.000
_cell.length_b   1.000
_cell.length_c   1.000
_cell.angle_alpha   90.00
_cell.angle_beta   90.00
_cell.angle_gamma   90.00
#
_symmetry.space_group_name_H-M   'P 1'
#
loop_
_entity.id
_entity.type
_entity.pdbx_description
1 polymer ?
#
loop_
_entity_poly.entity_id
_entity_poly.type
_entity_poly.pdbx_seq_one_letter_code
_entity_poly.pdbx_strand_id
1 'polypeptide(L)'
;MGINITTLNLNKIGFDLDYTSNYKNYDEPRKKDTFIMDPAEIELQFEFSSDTRKKIKYGFDLQYLTANGEDFGENKTETEYSFGLGFRANNKLNFELEFGNSIKSDDVGYVYKENDDIYFGLRDVKSIENNISLNYNFDSYKSINLKLRQFWSSAEYNNNFFLLSSD
;
A
#
# COMPACT_ATOMS: atom_id res chain seq x y z
N MET A 1 9.20 8.91 -12.44
CA MET A 1 10.29 8.64 -13.43
C MET A 1 10.79 7.24 -13.17
N GLY A 2 10.83 6.36 -14.21
CA GLY A 2 11.12 4.94 -13.95
C GLY A 2 12.14 4.31 -14.89
N ILE A 3 12.77 3.27 -14.40
CA ILE A 3 13.70 2.41 -15.13
C ILE A 3 13.26 0.97 -14.95
N ASN A 4 13.06 0.28 -16.08
CA ASN A 4 12.71 -1.14 -16.09
C ASN A 4 13.76 -1.94 -16.87
N ILE A 5 14.30 -2.96 -16.23
CA ILE A 5 15.36 -3.83 -16.77
C ILE A 5 14.81 -5.25 -16.84
N THR A 6 14.96 -5.88 -17.99
CA THR A 6 14.73 -7.32 -18.13
C THR A 6 16.07 -8.02 -18.39
N THR A 7 16.44 -8.93 -17.51
CA THR A 7 17.68 -9.69 -17.64
C THR A 7 17.56 -10.79 -18.72
N LEU A 8 18.70 -11.34 -19.16
CA LEU A 8 18.72 -12.48 -20.09
C LEU A 8 17.95 -13.70 -19.55
N ASN A 9 17.89 -13.87 -18.23
CA ASN A 9 17.12 -14.92 -17.57
C ASN A 9 15.63 -14.54 -17.37
N LEU A 10 15.18 -13.44 -17.99
CA LEU A 10 13.82 -12.92 -17.95
C LEU A 10 13.32 -12.54 -16.55
N ASN A 11 14.22 -12.26 -15.64
CA ASN A 11 13.86 -11.56 -14.42
C ASN A 11 13.68 -10.08 -14.74
N LYS A 12 12.72 -9.44 -14.08
CA LYS A 12 12.45 -8.01 -14.23
C LYS A 12 12.86 -7.28 -12.96
N ILE A 13 13.43 -6.11 -13.12
CA ILE A 13 13.80 -5.19 -12.04
C ILE A 13 13.26 -3.83 -12.44
N GLY A 14 12.44 -3.23 -11.57
CA GLY A 14 11.88 -1.91 -11.71
C GLY A 14 12.40 -0.96 -10.64
N PHE A 15 12.55 0.29 -11.01
CA PHE A 15 12.90 1.39 -10.13
C PHE A 15 12.07 2.60 -10.55
N ASP A 16 11.26 3.14 -9.66
CA ASP A 16 10.45 4.33 -9.90
C ASP A 16 10.68 5.38 -8.83
N LEU A 17 10.73 6.63 -9.26
CA LEU A 17 10.75 7.83 -8.42
C LEU A 17 9.62 8.74 -8.87
N ASP A 18 8.68 9.00 -7.97
CA ASP A 18 7.56 9.87 -8.21
C ASP A 18 7.52 11.04 -7.23
N TYR A 19 7.06 12.17 -7.73
CA TYR A 19 6.82 13.38 -6.97
C TYR A 19 5.39 13.84 -7.17
N THR A 20 4.67 14.01 -6.07
CA THR A 20 3.32 14.57 -6.04
C THR A 20 3.37 15.91 -5.34
N SER A 21 2.87 16.96 -5.98
CA SER A 21 2.74 18.27 -5.34
C SER A 21 1.61 18.26 -4.31
N ASN A 22 1.60 19.25 -3.41
CA ASN A 22 0.49 19.45 -2.46
C ASN A 22 -0.87 19.35 -3.15
N TYR A 23 -1.79 18.64 -2.52
CA TYR A 23 -3.14 18.46 -3.06
C TYR A 23 -4.22 18.55 -1.98
N LYS A 24 -5.45 18.84 -2.42
CA LYS A 24 -6.62 18.91 -1.53
C LYS A 24 -7.18 17.52 -1.32
N ASN A 25 -7.16 17.07 -0.07
CA ASN A 25 -7.79 15.83 0.34
C ASN A 25 -9.19 16.13 0.90
N TYR A 26 -10.22 15.70 0.20
CA TYR A 26 -11.62 15.87 0.56
C TYR A 26 -12.19 14.67 1.33
N ASP A 27 -11.49 13.55 1.34
CA ASP A 27 -11.99 12.31 1.92
C ASP A 27 -11.78 12.25 3.43
N GLU A 28 -10.59 12.66 3.90
CA GLU A 28 -10.23 12.55 5.31
C GLU A 28 -11.11 13.43 6.23
N PRO A 29 -11.54 14.66 5.87
CA PRO A 29 -12.43 15.45 6.70
C PRO A 29 -13.81 14.85 6.94
N ARG A 30 -14.27 13.94 6.10
CA ARG A 30 -15.59 13.30 6.19
C ARG A 30 -16.76 14.30 6.25
N LYS A 31 -16.55 15.51 5.72
CA LYS A 31 -17.52 16.59 5.64
C LYS A 31 -17.53 17.14 4.22
N LYS A 32 -18.74 17.32 3.68
CA LYS A 32 -18.91 17.86 2.33
C LYS A 32 -18.26 19.24 2.18
N ASP A 33 -17.61 19.47 1.05
CA ASP A 33 -16.99 20.73 0.67
C ASP A 33 -15.85 21.22 1.61
N THR A 34 -15.33 20.32 2.46
CA THR A 34 -14.21 20.60 3.36
C THR A 34 -13.00 19.75 2.93
N PHE A 35 -11.80 20.30 2.97
CA PHE A 35 -10.57 19.61 2.62
C PHE A 35 -9.45 19.91 3.61
N ILE A 36 -8.47 19.03 3.67
CA ILE A 36 -7.14 19.31 4.23
C ILE A 36 -6.14 19.40 3.07
N MET A 37 -5.06 20.15 3.27
CA MET A 37 -3.96 20.17 2.31
C MET A 37 -2.99 19.06 2.68
N ASP A 38 -2.92 18.03 1.84
CA ASP A 38 -1.85 17.05 1.95
C ASP A 38 -0.55 17.64 1.40
N PRO A 39 0.58 17.42 2.10
CA PRO A 39 1.88 17.95 1.68
C PRO A 39 2.37 17.32 0.39
N ALA A 40 3.42 17.92 -0.19
CA ALA A 40 4.13 17.30 -1.30
C ALA A 40 4.81 16.02 -0.85
N GLU A 41 4.76 15.00 -1.69
CA GLU A 41 5.25 13.66 -1.41
C GLU A 41 6.32 13.25 -2.42
N ILE A 42 7.33 12.54 -1.94
CA ILE A 42 8.33 11.84 -2.75
C ILE A 42 8.16 10.35 -2.46
N GLU A 43 8.01 9.58 -3.52
CA GLU A 43 7.86 8.14 -3.47
C GLU A 43 8.99 7.45 -4.23
N LEU A 44 9.61 6.46 -3.61
CA LEU A 44 10.58 5.56 -4.20
C LEU A 44 10.00 4.16 -4.23
N GLN A 45 10.00 3.53 -5.41
CA GLN A 45 9.53 2.17 -5.57
C GLN A 45 10.63 1.30 -6.19
N PHE A 46 10.78 0.09 -5.64
CA PHE A 46 11.61 -0.97 -6.18
C PHE A 46 10.78 -2.23 -6.37
N GLU A 47 10.84 -2.79 -7.58
CA GLU A 47 10.17 -4.04 -7.93
C GLU A 47 11.16 -5.07 -8.43
N PHE A 48 10.96 -6.30 -8.02
CA PHE A 48 11.64 -7.45 -8.58
C PHE A 48 10.65 -8.57 -8.88
N SER A 49 10.75 -9.17 -10.08
CA SER A 49 10.01 -10.39 -10.40
C SER A 49 10.88 -11.39 -11.16
N SER A 50 10.79 -12.65 -10.74
CA SER A 50 11.44 -13.76 -11.44
C SER A 50 10.70 -14.11 -12.74
N ASP A 51 11.32 -14.91 -13.60
CA ASP A 51 10.69 -15.42 -14.82
C ASP A 51 9.38 -16.16 -14.52
N THR A 52 8.26 -15.55 -14.90
CA THR A 52 6.89 -16.03 -14.62
C THR A 52 6.52 -17.33 -15.34
N ARG A 53 7.35 -17.80 -16.30
CA ARG A 53 7.15 -19.05 -17.04
C ARG A 53 7.66 -20.27 -16.26
N LYS A 54 8.48 -20.05 -15.23
CA LYS A 54 9.02 -21.12 -14.39
C LYS A 54 7.93 -21.73 -13.50
N LYS A 55 8.18 -22.96 -13.05
CA LYS A 55 7.29 -23.64 -12.09
C LYS A 55 7.20 -22.90 -10.77
N ILE A 56 8.29 -22.31 -10.32
CA ILE A 56 8.37 -21.45 -9.15
C ILE A 56 8.64 -20.04 -9.67
N LYS A 57 7.76 -19.12 -9.33
CA LYS A 57 7.88 -17.68 -9.57
C LYS A 57 7.85 -16.95 -8.23
N TYR A 58 8.62 -15.90 -8.11
CA TYR A 58 8.63 -15.07 -6.92
C TYR A 58 8.87 -13.62 -7.31
N GLY A 59 8.36 -12.74 -6.46
CA GLY A 59 8.50 -11.30 -6.61
C GLY A 59 8.64 -10.63 -5.25
N PHE A 60 9.16 -9.43 -5.28
CA PHE A 60 9.33 -8.57 -4.13
C PHE A 60 9.10 -7.13 -4.56
N ASP A 61 8.33 -6.38 -3.78
CA ASP A 61 8.09 -4.97 -3.97
C ASP A 61 8.45 -4.23 -2.68
N LEU A 62 9.08 -3.07 -2.82
CA LEU A 62 9.38 -2.16 -1.72
C LEU A 62 9.02 -0.75 -2.17
N GLN A 63 8.21 -0.07 -1.37
CA GLN A 63 7.82 1.32 -1.57
C GLN A 63 8.17 2.11 -0.32
N TYR A 64 8.74 3.28 -0.52
CA TYR A 64 9.01 4.24 0.53
C TYR A 64 8.51 5.61 0.10
N LEU A 65 7.63 6.18 0.91
CA LEU A 65 7.08 7.52 0.73
C LEU A 65 7.49 8.39 1.90
N THR A 66 7.85 9.62 1.61
CA THR A 66 8.04 10.67 2.60
C THR A 66 7.38 11.96 2.16
N ALA A 67 6.75 12.63 3.12
CA ALA A 67 6.12 13.92 2.95
C ALA A 67 6.55 14.87 4.06
N ASN A 68 6.66 16.13 3.74
CA ASN A 68 6.99 17.20 4.68
C ASN A 68 5.76 18.09 4.86
N GLY A 69 5.12 18.03 6.03
CA GLY A 69 3.95 18.82 6.36
C GLY A 69 4.32 20.09 7.11
N GLU A 70 4.34 21.24 6.42
CA GLU A 70 4.62 22.54 7.09
C GLU A 70 3.51 22.93 8.07
N ASP A 71 2.26 22.63 7.73
CA ASP A 71 1.09 23.02 8.54
C ASP A 71 0.91 22.18 9.80
N PHE A 72 1.38 20.95 9.81
CA PHE A 72 1.27 20.01 10.94
C PHE A 72 2.61 19.79 11.65
N GLY A 73 3.70 20.34 11.15
CA GLY A 73 5.03 20.36 11.77
C GLY A 73 5.73 19.00 11.84
N GLU A 74 5.19 17.99 11.17
CA GLU A 74 5.65 16.61 11.27
C GLU A 74 5.88 15.98 9.90
N ASN A 75 6.80 15.04 9.82
CA ASN A 75 7.16 14.34 8.59
C ASN A 75 6.41 13.02 8.49
N LYS A 76 5.45 12.91 7.58
CA LYS A 76 4.81 11.64 7.26
C LYS A 76 5.80 10.73 6.54
N THR A 77 5.88 9.48 6.96
CA THR A 77 6.59 8.43 6.23
C THR A 77 5.70 7.21 6.06
N GLU A 78 5.85 6.54 4.92
CA GLU A 78 5.18 5.28 4.64
C GLU A 78 6.18 4.29 4.05
N THR A 79 6.21 3.09 4.59
CA THR A 79 7.01 1.98 4.05
C THR A 79 6.09 0.81 3.80
N GLU A 80 6.03 0.39 2.55
CA GLU A 80 5.30 -0.80 2.15
C GLU A 80 6.26 -1.82 1.55
N TYR A 81 6.08 -3.09 1.89
CA TYR A 81 6.80 -4.16 1.22
C TYR A 81 5.90 -5.37 1.05
N SER A 82 6.08 -6.03 -0.07
CA SER A 82 5.36 -7.24 -0.40
C SER A 82 6.28 -8.33 -0.91
N PHE A 83 5.88 -9.58 -0.70
CA PHE A 83 6.53 -10.75 -1.23
C PHE A 83 5.49 -11.70 -1.82
N GLY A 84 5.70 -12.09 -3.07
CA GLY A 84 4.86 -13.04 -3.79
C GLY A 84 5.62 -14.33 -4.10
N LEU A 85 4.96 -15.47 -3.92
CA LEU A 85 5.44 -16.79 -4.31
C LEU A 85 4.36 -17.51 -5.09
N GLY A 86 4.66 -17.92 -6.31
CA GLY A 86 3.78 -18.75 -7.13
C GLY A 86 4.42 -20.12 -7.41
N PHE A 87 3.65 -21.16 -7.29
CA PHE A 87 4.06 -22.54 -7.58
C PHE A 87 3.08 -23.22 -8.51
N ARG A 88 3.53 -23.60 -9.69
CA ARG A 88 2.80 -24.37 -10.68
C ARG A 88 3.21 -25.84 -10.55
N ALA A 89 2.43 -26.63 -9.83
CA ALA A 89 2.71 -28.06 -9.65
C ALA A 89 2.65 -28.82 -11.00
N ASN A 90 1.64 -28.52 -11.82
CA ASN A 90 1.44 -29.05 -13.16
C ASN A 90 0.50 -28.12 -13.97
N ASN A 91 0.04 -28.54 -15.14
CA ASN A 91 -0.84 -27.73 -16.00
C ASN A 91 -2.26 -27.53 -15.41
N LYS A 92 -2.62 -28.24 -14.35
CA LYS A 92 -3.92 -28.20 -13.71
C LYS A 92 -3.91 -27.48 -12.36
N LEU A 93 -2.78 -27.49 -11.65
CA LEU A 93 -2.68 -27.00 -10.27
C LEU A 93 -1.68 -25.87 -10.17
N ASN A 94 -2.19 -24.69 -9.75
CA ASN A 94 -1.41 -23.50 -9.45
C ASN A 94 -1.72 -23.03 -8.02
N PHE A 95 -0.68 -22.66 -7.28
CA PHE A 95 -0.75 -22.10 -5.93
C PHE A 95 -0.02 -20.77 -5.92
N GLU A 96 -0.59 -19.78 -5.24
CA GLU A 96 0.00 -18.46 -5.05
C GLU A 96 -0.14 -18.03 -3.59
N LEU A 97 0.93 -17.46 -3.07
CA LEU A 97 1.01 -16.85 -1.75
C LEU A 97 1.52 -15.43 -1.93
N GLU A 98 0.84 -14.47 -1.29
CA GLU A 98 1.28 -13.08 -1.23
C GLU A 98 1.26 -12.64 0.23
N PHE A 99 2.31 -11.97 0.65
CA PHE A 99 2.44 -11.33 1.93
C PHE A 99 2.71 -9.85 1.70
N GLY A 100 1.98 -8.98 2.39
CA GLY A 100 2.17 -7.53 2.37
C GLY A 100 2.21 -6.96 3.78
N ASN A 101 3.02 -5.92 3.95
CA ASN A 101 3.08 -5.13 5.17
C ASN A 101 3.18 -3.65 4.80
N SER A 102 2.44 -2.80 5.53
CA SER A 102 2.48 -1.35 5.41
C SER A 102 2.66 -0.74 6.80
N ILE A 103 3.58 0.19 6.91
CA ILE A 103 3.89 0.95 8.12
C ILE A 103 3.84 2.42 7.74
N LYS A 104 2.89 3.16 8.34
CA LYS A 104 2.76 4.62 8.20
C LYS A 104 3.08 5.24 9.54
N SER A 105 3.91 6.26 9.55
CA SER A 105 4.19 7.07 10.72
C SER A 105 3.79 8.52 10.47
N ASP A 106 3.27 9.17 11.51
CA ASP A 106 2.81 10.56 11.49
C ASP A 106 1.74 10.83 10.40
N ASP A 107 0.90 9.81 10.12
CA ASP A 107 -0.24 9.94 9.21
C ASP A 107 -1.35 10.78 9.84
N VAL A 108 -1.88 11.76 9.11
CA VAL A 108 -2.98 12.60 9.57
C VAL A 108 -4.28 11.83 9.45
N GLY A 109 -4.99 11.67 10.57
CA GLY A 109 -6.25 10.95 10.59
C GLY A 109 -7.35 11.69 11.33
N TYR A 110 -8.59 11.52 10.86
CA TYR A 110 -9.80 11.99 11.54
C TYR A 110 -9.93 11.33 12.92
N VAL A 111 -10.15 12.14 13.95
CA VAL A 111 -10.38 11.67 15.32
C VAL A 111 -11.86 11.75 15.68
N TYR A 112 -12.41 12.95 15.77
CA TYR A 112 -13.83 13.17 16.06
C TYR A 112 -14.31 14.52 15.53
N LYS A 113 -15.63 14.71 15.56
CA LYS A 113 -16.29 15.98 15.27
C LYS A 113 -17.06 16.44 16.49
N GLU A 114 -16.89 17.72 16.85
CA GLU A 114 -17.68 18.38 17.88
C GLU A 114 -18.33 19.64 17.29
N ASN A 115 -19.66 19.69 17.31
CA ASN A 115 -20.45 20.71 16.58
C ASN A 115 -20.08 20.72 15.09
N ASP A 116 -19.45 21.81 14.59
CA ASP A 116 -18.95 21.93 13.23
C ASP A 116 -17.43 21.81 13.12
N ASP A 117 -16.75 21.71 14.23
CA ASP A 117 -15.31 21.58 14.32
C ASP A 117 -14.86 20.12 14.09
N ILE A 118 -13.82 19.93 13.29
CA ILE A 118 -13.25 18.61 12.98
C ILE A 118 -11.86 18.54 13.60
N TYR A 119 -11.65 17.51 14.41
CA TYR A 119 -10.36 17.26 15.06
C TYR A 119 -9.62 16.15 14.34
N PHE A 120 -8.38 16.43 14.00
CA PHE A 120 -7.42 15.49 13.43
C PHE A 120 -6.33 15.17 14.45
N GLY A 121 -5.70 14.05 14.26
CA GLY A 121 -4.54 13.64 15.05
C GLY A 121 -3.52 12.95 14.19
N LEU A 122 -2.28 12.95 14.62
CA LEU A 122 -1.23 12.13 14.03
C LEU A 122 -1.36 10.71 14.56
N ARG A 123 -1.22 9.74 13.67
CA ARG A 123 -1.33 8.31 13.98
C ARG A 123 -0.24 7.50 13.30
N ASP A 124 0.19 6.46 13.97
CA ASP A 124 0.98 5.39 13.39
C ASP A 124 0.05 4.24 13.00
N VAL A 125 0.12 3.82 11.74
CA VAL A 125 -0.72 2.75 11.22
C VAL A 125 0.16 1.60 10.77
N LYS A 126 -0.18 0.38 11.20
CA LYS A 126 0.48 -0.85 10.76
C LYS A 126 -0.55 -1.79 10.19
N SER A 127 -0.28 -2.33 9.01
CA SER A 127 -1.16 -3.28 8.33
C SER A 127 -0.39 -4.49 7.83
N ILE A 128 -0.99 -5.67 7.96
CA ILE A 128 -0.48 -6.93 7.43
C ILE A 128 -1.57 -7.57 6.60
N GLU A 129 -1.20 -8.01 5.42
CA GLU A 129 -2.09 -8.73 4.51
C GLU A 129 -1.44 -10.02 4.04
N ASN A 130 -2.19 -11.12 4.11
CA ASN A 130 -1.81 -12.41 3.57
C ASN A 130 -2.90 -12.88 2.60
N ASN A 131 -2.51 -13.20 1.39
CA ASN A 131 -3.38 -13.77 0.36
C ASN A 131 -2.86 -15.15 -0.04
N ILE A 132 -3.74 -16.13 -0.02
CA ILE A 132 -3.47 -17.48 -0.50
C ILE A 132 -4.48 -17.79 -1.57
N SER A 133 -4.01 -18.19 -2.74
CA SER A 133 -4.90 -18.66 -3.80
C SER A 133 -4.47 -20.04 -4.34
N LEU A 134 -5.45 -20.85 -4.63
CA LEU A 134 -5.29 -22.17 -5.24
C LEU A 134 -6.26 -22.31 -6.39
N ASN A 135 -5.70 -22.61 -7.56
CA ASN A 135 -6.45 -22.89 -8.78
C ASN A 135 -6.26 -24.34 -9.18
N TYR A 136 -7.36 -25.07 -9.33
CA TYR A 136 -7.35 -26.43 -9.86
C TYR A 136 -8.32 -26.58 -11.03
N ASN A 137 -7.77 -26.95 -12.18
CA ASN A 137 -8.51 -27.22 -13.42
C ASN A 137 -8.70 -28.73 -13.58
N PHE A 138 -9.92 -29.23 -13.46
CA PHE A 138 -10.26 -30.64 -13.69
C PHE A 138 -10.09 -30.97 -15.18
N ASP A 139 -10.71 -30.15 -16.02
CA ASP A 139 -10.69 -30.22 -17.48
C ASP A 139 -10.86 -28.81 -18.08
N SER A 140 -11.11 -28.69 -19.38
CA SER A 140 -11.31 -27.41 -20.08
C SER A 140 -12.61 -26.69 -19.72
N TYR A 141 -13.53 -27.32 -19.02
CA TYR A 141 -14.84 -26.80 -18.68
C TYR A 141 -15.09 -26.59 -17.18
N LYS A 142 -14.22 -27.20 -16.34
CA LYS A 142 -14.44 -27.22 -14.88
C LYS A 142 -13.18 -26.84 -14.16
N SER A 143 -13.30 -25.89 -13.26
CA SER A 143 -12.21 -25.46 -12.35
C SER A 143 -12.74 -25.13 -10.97
N ILE A 144 -11.89 -25.23 -9.97
CA ILE A 144 -12.10 -24.69 -8.64
C ILE A 144 -11.02 -23.64 -8.38
N ASN A 145 -11.46 -22.49 -7.88
CA ASN A 145 -10.61 -21.42 -7.42
C ASN A 145 -10.92 -21.12 -5.94
N LEU A 146 -9.95 -21.31 -5.07
CA LEU A 146 -10.04 -21.00 -3.65
C LEU A 146 -9.16 -19.79 -3.37
N LYS A 147 -9.72 -18.79 -2.68
CA LYS A 147 -8.98 -17.62 -2.21
C LYS A 147 -9.22 -17.41 -0.72
N LEU A 148 -8.14 -17.25 0.02
CA LEU A 148 -8.16 -16.86 1.43
C LEU A 148 -7.39 -15.54 1.56
N ARG A 149 -8.02 -14.56 2.20
CA ARG A 149 -7.39 -13.30 2.55
C ARG A 149 -7.45 -13.13 4.06
N GLN A 150 -6.32 -12.85 4.67
CA GLN A 150 -6.21 -12.37 6.03
C GLN A 150 -5.71 -10.94 5.99
N PHE A 151 -6.43 -10.04 6.64
CA PHE A 151 -6.03 -8.65 6.81
C PHE A 151 -6.11 -8.27 8.28
N TRP A 152 -5.09 -7.58 8.76
CA TRP A 152 -5.06 -7.01 10.08
C TRP A 152 -4.47 -5.60 9.99
N SER A 153 -5.07 -4.64 10.69
CA SER A 153 -4.58 -3.28 10.77
C SER A 153 -4.78 -2.73 12.17
N SER A 154 -3.82 -1.94 12.64
CA SER A 154 -3.91 -1.17 13.87
C SER A 154 -3.50 0.26 13.62
N ALA A 155 -4.14 1.19 14.33
CA ALA A 155 -3.78 2.59 14.34
C ALA A 155 -3.61 3.04 15.80
N GLU A 156 -2.52 3.74 16.08
CA GLU A 156 -2.21 4.33 17.37
C GLU A 156 -2.06 5.83 17.19
N TYR A 157 -2.88 6.61 17.87
CA TYR A 157 -2.84 8.06 17.79
C TYR A 157 -1.83 8.62 18.78
N ASN A 158 -1.01 9.52 18.29
CA ASN A 158 -0.15 10.37 19.11
C ASN A 158 -1.03 11.42 19.84
N ASN A 159 -0.57 11.96 20.96
CA ASN A 159 -1.33 12.94 21.75
C ASN A 159 -1.42 14.34 21.10
N ASN A 160 -1.09 14.48 19.84
CA ASN A 160 -1.11 15.73 19.08
C ASN A 160 -2.41 15.82 18.28
N PHE A 161 -3.33 16.67 18.72
CA PHE A 161 -4.61 16.90 18.05
C PHE A 161 -4.63 18.30 17.46
N PHE A 162 -5.20 18.40 16.25
CA PHE A 162 -5.33 19.64 15.49
C PHE A 162 -6.80 19.92 15.21
N LEU A 163 -7.16 21.20 15.25
CA LEU A 163 -8.48 21.66 14.84
C LEU A 163 -8.41 22.14 13.38
N LEU A 164 -9.26 21.59 12.52
CA LEU A 164 -9.50 22.16 11.21
C LEU A 164 -10.52 23.30 11.37
N SER A 165 -10.04 24.55 11.33
CA SER A 165 -10.90 25.72 11.32
C SER A 165 -11.68 25.77 9.99
N SER A 166 -13.00 25.90 10.08
CA SER A 166 -13.87 26.15 8.93
C SER A 166 -13.99 27.67 8.74
N ASP A 167 -12.92 28.32 8.24
CA ASP A 167 -13.04 29.69 7.74
C ASP A 167 -13.66 29.71 6.34
#